data_d8839c5ad46ba0877a42ac038ee15e09
#
_entry.id   d8839c5ad46ba0877a42ac038ee15e09
#
_cell.length_a   1.000
_cell.length_b   1.000
_cell.length_c   1.000
_cell.angle_alpha   90.00
_cell.angle_beta   90.00
_cell.angle_gamma   90.00
#
_symmetry.space_group_name_H-M   'P 1'
#
loop_
_entity.id
_entity.type
_entity.pdbx_description
1 polymer ?
#
loop_
_entity_poly.entity_id
_entity_poly.type
_entity_poly.pdbx_seq_one_letter_code
_entity_poly.pdbx_strand_id
1 'polypeptide(L)'
;MKILSIDVGIKNLAYCLLDVDKNKDKSDFKILKWDTINLLEQKKCNECGKPAKFSKNNQDYCRKHAKNCEYQIPTPRDLNIKRLNLNDIHEYIKTNDISLNVLQEPKKNIKRANIIEELQKYNDEKFFDPIKEDNAGMVSLIEIGVNLRNQLDELLIEIEKTCNGEEKIERVLIENQLSSLAIRMKTLQGMITQYFIMKGYENIEYICSQNKLKLFLERDKKSERTSGGEKTSYSERKKLGIKYCQELLNKNGMHEWLEFMSKHTKRDDLADSFLQGIC
;
A
#
# COMPACT_ATOMS: atom_id res chain seq x y z
N MET A 1 20.59 -3.24 20.75
CA MET A 1 19.25 -3.85 20.93
C MET A 1 18.49 -3.72 19.64
N LYS A 2 18.08 -4.86 19.05
CA LYS A 2 17.31 -4.82 17.81
C LYS A 2 15.81 -4.76 18.06
N ILE A 3 15.18 -3.72 17.53
CA ILE A 3 13.74 -3.45 17.67
C ILE A 3 13.11 -3.53 16.28
N LEU A 4 12.10 -4.39 16.12
CA LEU A 4 11.24 -4.38 14.94
C LEU A 4 9.94 -3.65 15.27
N SER A 5 9.73 -2.52 14.64
CA SER A 5 8.53 -1.68 14.79
C SER A 5 7.60 -1.86 13.60
N ILE A 6 6.32 -2.12 13.83
CA ILE A 6 5.32 -2.43 12.80
C ILE A 6 4.12 -1.49 12.94
N ASP A 7 3.86 -0.72 11.90
CA ASP A 7 2.64 0.04 11.70
C ASP A 7 1.63 -0.81 10.92
N VAL A 8 0.44 -1.05 11.51
CA VAL A 8 -0.50 -2.07 11.03
C VAL A 8 -1.32 -1.56 9.84
N GLY A 9 -1.18 -2.19 8.69
CA GLY A 9 -1.91 -1.87 7.47
C GLY A 9 -2.11 -3.06 6.54
N ILE A 10 -3.26 -3.18 5.88
CA ILE A 10 -3.52 -4.26 4.91
C ILE A 10 -2.77 -4.01 3.59
N LYS A 11 -2.88 -2.81 3.04
CA LYS A 11 -2.16 -2.41 1.80
C LYS A 11 -0.74 -1.94 2.07
N ASN A 12 -0.48 -1.39 3.24
CA ASN A 12 0.80 -0.83 3.60
C ASN A 12 1.08 -1.17 5.06
N LEU A 13 1.51 -2.41 5.30
CA LEU A 13 2.06 -2.78 6.59
C LEU A 13 3.49 -2.26 6.59
N ALA A 14 3.72 -1.14 7.27
CA ALA A 14 5.06 -0.56 7.33
C ALA A 14 5.85 -1.16 8.49
N TYR A 15 7.14 -1.35 8.27
CA TYR A 15 8.04 -1.84 9.31
C TYR A 15 9.36 -1.09 9.30
N CYS A 16 9.96 -0.97 10.48
CA CYS A 16 11.30 -0.43 10.67
C CYS A 16 12.09 -1.31 11.63
N LEU A 17 13.20 -1.87 11.17
CA LEU A 17 14.16 -2.58 12.01
C LEU A 17 15.25 -1.61 12.45
N LEU A 18 15.33 -1.38 13.74
CA LEU A 18 16.26 -0.48 14.38
C LEU A 18 17.30 -1.26 15.20
N ASP A 19 18.53 -0.79 15.18
CA ASP A 19 19.53 -1.15 16.17
C ASP A 19 19.78 0.05 17.08
N VAL A 20 19.43 -0.09 18.36
CA VAL A 20 19.49 0.97 19.38
C VAL A 20 20.49 0.60 20.44
N ASP A 21 21.44 1.49 20.74
CA ASP A 21 22.39 1.28 21.82
C ASP A 21 21.70 1.42 23.19
N LYS A 22 21.73 0.34 24.01
CA LYS A 22 21.11 0.31 25.35
C LYS A 22 21.77 1.28 26.35
N ASN A 23 23.03 1.62 26.10
CA ASN A 23 23.86 2.40 27.03
C ASN A 23 23.94 3.89 26.69
N LYS A 24 23.34 4.29 25.56
CA LYS A 24 23.31 5.67 25.10
C LYS A 24 21.88 6.21 25.09
N ASP A 25 21.78 7.53 24.93
CA ASP A 25 20.51 8.19 24.76
C ASP A 25 19.79 7.58 23.55
N LYS A 26 18.46 7.42 23.60
CA LYS A 26 17.61 6.89 22.49
C LYS A 26 17.79 7.63 21.16
N SER A 27 18.66 8.65 21.13
CA SER A 27 19.06 9.38 19.92
C SER A 27 20.14 8.66 19.09
N ASP A 28 20.82 7.64 19.62
CA ASP A 28 21.84 6.88 18.88
C ASP A 28 21.24 5.55 18.41
N PHE A 29 20.81 5.52 17.17
CA PHE A 29 20.20 4.34 16.53
C PHE A 29 20.68 4.20 15.09
N LYS A 30 20.59 2.99 14.55
CA LYS A 30 20.77 2.70 13.12
C LYS A 30 19.52 2.05 12.55
N ILE A 31 19.13 2.46 11.37
CA ILE A 31 18.09 1.77 10.61
C ILE A 31 18.77 0.65 9.82
N LEU A 32 18.40 -0.59 10.11
CA LEU A 32 18.91 -1.77 9.42
C LEU A 32 18.02 -2.15 8.22
N LYS A 33 16.70 -1.99 8.36
CA LYS A 33 15.75 -2.27 7.29
C LYS A 33 14.46 -1.44 7.51
N TRP A 34 13.90 -0.90 6.44
CA TRP A 34 12.74 -0.04 6.51
C TRP A 34 11.98 -0.06 5.20
N ASP A 35 10.72 -0.49 5.21
CA ASP A 35 9.88 -0.58 4.01
C ASP A 35 8.40 -0.80 4.36
N THR A 36 7.59 -1.02 3.33
CA THR A 36 6.18 -1.39 3.44
C THR A 36 5.90 -2.72 2.75
N ILE A 37 5.02 -3.52 3.34
CA ILE A 37 4.53 -4.79 2.80
C ILE A 37 3.07 -4.60 2.37
N ASN A 38 2.72 -5.05 1.18
CA ASN A 38 1.34 -5.14 0.74
C ASN A 38 0.83 -6.57 0.93
N LEU A 39 -0.19 -6.73 1.78
CA LEU A 39 -0.79 -8.02 2.08
C LEU A 39 -1.89 -8.43 1.09
N LEU A 40 -2.21 -7.59 0.10
CA LEU A 40 -3.11 -7.94 -0.98
C LEU A 40 -2.32 -8.63 -2.09
N GLU A 41 -2.89 -9.69 -2.65
CA GLU A 41 -2.31 -10.33 -3.82
C GLU A 41 -2.28 -9.33 -4.98
N GLN A 42 -1.12 -9.14 -5.56
CA GLN A 42 -0.95 -8.29 -6.73
C GLN A 42 -0.52 -9.14 -7.91
N LYS A 43 -1.36 -9.15 -8.95
CA LYS A 43 -0.95 -9.70 -10.23
C LYS A 43 0.32 -9.01 -10.72
N LYS A 44 1.29 -9.79 -11.16
CA LYS A 44 2.58 -9.30 -11.62
C LYS A 44 2.63 -9.33 -13.15
N CYS A 45 3.25 -8.32 -13.73
CA CYS A 45 3.49 -8.26 -15.16
C CYS A 45 4.38 -9.43 -15.59
N ASN A 46 3.93 -10.19 -16.57
CA ASN A 46 4.65 -11.37 -17.09
C ASN A 46 6.04 -11.02 -17.62
N GLU A 47 6.25 -9.79 -18.11
CA GLU A 47 7.53 -9.38 -18.70
C GLU A 47 8.55 -8.82 -17.71
N CYS A 48 8.12 -8.16 -16.62
CA CYS A 48 9.05 -7.47 -15.72
C CYS A 48 8.78 -7.65 -14.23
N GLY A 49 7.80 -8.47 -13.84
CA GLY A 49 7.47 -8.73 -12.44
C GLY A 49 6.86 -7.54 -11.67
N LYS A 50 6.78 -6.34 -12.27
CA LYS A 50 6.15 -5.17 -11.64
C LYS A 50 4.63 -5.37 -11.52
N PRO A 51 3.93 -4.65 -10.62
CA PRO A 51 2.48 -4.73 -10.50
C PRO A 51 1.79 -4.54 -11.85
N ALA A 52 0.94 -5.49 -12.21
CA ALA A 52 0.15 -5.45 -13.43
C ALA A 52 -1.06 -4.51 -13.26
N LYS A 53 -1.49 -3.90 -14.36
CA LYS A 53 -2.66 -3.02 -14.40
C LYS A 53 -3.69 -3.48 -15.42
N PHE A 54 -3.27 -4.35 -16.33
CA PHE A 54 -4.06 -4.83 -17.45
C PHE A 54 -3.84 -6.33 -17.65
N SER A 55 -4.89 -7.03 -18.06
CA SER A 55 -4.86 -8.45 -18.40
C SER A 55 -5.41 -8.66 -19.80
N LYS A 56 -4.86 -9.65 -20.54
CA LYS A 56 -5.39 -10.11 -21.82
C LYS A 56 -4.93 -11.53 -22.09
N ASN A 57 -5.84 -12.42 -22.47
CA ASN A 57 -5.53 -13.81 -22.82
C ASN A 57 -4.68 -14.53 -21.74
N ASN A 58 -5.06 -14.38 -20.47
CA ASN A 58 -4.35 -14.91 -19.30
C ASN A 58 -2.90 -14.39 -19.11
N GLN A 59 -2.56 -13.26 -19.74
CA GLN A 59 -1.30 -12.57 -19.54
C GLN A 59 -1.55 -11.22 -18.89
N ASP A 60 -0.74 -10.88 -17.90
CA ASP A 60 -0.85 -9.68 -17.11
C ASP A 60 0.27 -8.68 -17.45
N TYR A 61 -0.07 -7.41 -17.62
CA TYR A 61 0.83 -6.38 -18.09
C TYR A 61 0.83 -5.15 -17.20
N CYS A 62 2.03 -4.60 -16.93
CA CYS A 62 2.14 -3.26 -16.37
C CYS A 62 1.86 -2.20 -17.46
N ARG A 63 1.61 -0.96 -17.06
CA ARG A 63 1.27 0.12 -17.98
C ARG A 63 2.34 0.35 -19.09
N LYS A 64 3.62 0.09 -18.76
CA LYS A 64 4.71 0.24 -19.74
C LYS A 64 4.63 -0.84 -20.82
N HIS A 65 4.49 -2.10 -20.43
CA HIS A 65 4.47 -3.21 -21.36
C HIS A 65 3.16 -3.32 -22.13
N ALA A 66 2.02 -2.95 -21.52
CA ALA A 66 0.75 -2.86 -22.22
C ALA A 66 0.77 -1.89 -23.43
N LYS A 67 1.59 -0.83 -23.38
CA LYS A 67 1.75 0.09 -24.52
C LYS A 67 2.47 -0.49 -25.72
N ASN A 68 3.23 -1.57 -25.53
CA ASN A 68 4.04 -2.21 -26.56
C ASN A 68 3.34 -3.44 -27.16
N CYS A 69 2.12 -3.74 -26.74
CA CYS A 69 1.31 -4.84 -27.25
C CYS A 69 0.37 -4.37 -28.37
N GLU A 70 -0.20 -5.32 -29.08
CA GLU A 70 -1.22 -5.08 -30.12
C GLU A 70 -2.55 -4.55 -29.57
N TYR A 71 -2.86 -4.88 -28.31
CA TYR A 71 -4.08 -4.43 -27.65
C TYR A 71 -3.98 -2.99 -27.15
N GLN A 72 -5.09 -2.29 -27.17
CA GLN A 72 -5.16 -0.89 -26.71
C GLN A 72 -5.53 -0.80 -25.23
N ILE A 73 -4.99 0.22 -24.57
CA ILE A 73 -5.38 0.54 -23.19
C ILE A 73 -6.75 1.22 -23.22
N PRO A 74 -7.79 0.66 -22.57
CA PRO A 74 -9.13 1.22 -22.62
C PRO A 74 -9.22 2.58 -21.91
N THR A 75 -10.01 3.47 -22.48
CA THR A 75 -10.42 4.71 -21.82
C THR A 75 -11.64 4.45 -20.90
N PRO A 76 -11.97 5.39 -20.00
CA PRO A 76 -13.20 5.27 -19.21
C PRO A 76 -14.48 5.14 -20.04
N ARG A 77 -14.51 5.68 -21.27
CA ARG A 77 -15.65 5.58 -22.19
C ARG A 77 -15.79 4.16 -22.74
N ASP A 78 -14.67 3.53 -23.11
CA ASP A 78 -14.62 2.15 -23.60
C ASP A 78 -15.13 1.14 -22.56
N LEU A 79 -14.82 1.39 -21.30
CA LEU A 79 -15.23 0.54 -20.18
C LEU A 79 -16.70 0.71 -19.74
N ASN A 80 -17.33 1.83 -20.11
CA ASN A 80 -18.68 2.20 -19.66
C ASN A 80 -19.71 2.23 -20.79
N ILE A 81 -19.52 1.53 -21.88
CA ILE A 81 -20.42 1.51 -23.04
C ILE A 81 -21.88 1.24 -22.65
N LYS A 82 -22.12 0.35 -21.70
CA LYS A 82 -23.46 0.03 -21.18
C LYS A 82 -24.21 1.25 -20.61
N ARG A 83 -23.49 2.30 -20.18
CA ARG A 83 -24.06 3.50 -19.57
C ARG A 83 -24.29 4.63 -20.58
N LEU A 84 -23.78 4.49 -21.80
CA LEU A 84 -23.94 5.49 -22.85
C LEU A 84 -25.39 5.51 -23.34
N ASN A 85 -25.94 6.70 -23.64
CA ASN A 85 -27.21 6.83 -24.37
C ASN A 85 -27.03 6.50 -25.85
N LEU A 86 -28.12 6.40 -26.62
CA LEU A 86 -28.04 6.01 -28.03
C LEU A 86 -27.24 6.99 -28.90
N ASN A 87 -27.33 8.28 -28.63
CA ASN A 87 -26.58 9.29 -29.37
C ASN A 87 -25.09 9.17 -29.13
N ASP A 88 -24.70 8.98 -27.86
CA ASP A 88 -23.30 8.77 -27.47
C ASP A 88 -22.74 7.48 -28.06
N ILE A 89 -23.55 6.41 -28.16
CA ILE A 89 -23.18 5.16 -28.82
C ILE A 89 -22.91 5.38 -30.31
N HIS A 90 -23.79 6.08 -31.02
CA HIS A 90 -23.58 6.39 -32.44
C HIS A 90 -22.32 7.25 -32.66
N GLU A 91 -22.13 8.26 -31.82
CA GLU A 91 -20.92 9.07 -31.86
C GLU A 91 -19.65 8.22 -31.59
N TYR A 92 -19.72 7.32 -30.62
CA TYR A 92 -18.60 6.41 -30.29
C TYR A 92 -18.25 5.50 -31.50
N ILE A 93 -19.26 4.90 -32.13
CA ILE A 93 -19.10 4.06 -33.32
C ILE A 93 -18.42 4.85 -34.43
N LYS A 94 -18.93 6.05 -34.73
CA LYS A 94 -18.41 6.93 -35.78
C LYS A 94 -16.96 7.38 -35.49
N THR A 95 -16.68 7.77 -34.24
CA THR A 95 -15.35 8.29 -33.87
C THR A 95 -14.27 7.20 -33.92
N ASN A 96 -14.64 5.95 -33.65
CA ASN A 96 -13.69 4.81 -33.65
C ASN A 96 -13.74 4.01 -34.95
N ASP A 97 -14.49 4.44 -35.97
CA ASP A 97 -14.65 3.77 -37.26
C ASP A 97 -15.04 2.29 -37.12
N ILE A 98 -16.05 2.03 -36.25
CA ILE A 98 -16.47 0.67 -35.92
C ILE A 98 -17.56 0.23 -36.87
N SER A 99 -17.32 -0.88 -37.59
CA SER A 99 -18.34 -1.56 -38.40
C SER A 99 -19.05 -2.60 -37.56
N LEU A 100 -20.35 -2.42 -37.33
CA LEU A 100 -21.19 -3.39 -36.65
C LEU A 100 -22.14 -4.06 -37.62
N ASN A 101 -22.25 -5.41 -37.56
CA ASN A 101 -23.15 -6.19 -38.42
C ASN A 101 -24.62 -5.80 -38.21
N VAL A 102 -25.00 -5.55 -36.97
CA VAL A 102 -26.37 -5.14 -36.58
C VAL A 102 -26.81 -3.85 -37.28
N LEU A 103 -25.87 -2.96 -37.64
CA LEU A 103 -26.18 -1.70 -38.32
C LEU A 103 -26.28 -1.86 -39.87
N GLN A 104 -25.83 -3.00 -40.40
CA GLN A 104 -25.89 -3.33 -41.84
C GLN A 104 -27.19 -4.03 -42.23
N GLU A 105 -27.95 -4.53 -41.26
CA GLU A 105 -29.26 -5.16 -41.52
C GLU A 105 -30.33 -4.11 -41.85
N PRO A 106 -31.31 -4.45 -42.71
CA PRO A 106 -32.39 -3.55 -43.07
C PRO A 106 -33.18 -3.17 -41.80
N LYS A 107 -33.50 -1.87 -41.63
CA LYS A 107 -34.00 -1.12 -40.48
C LYS A 107 -35.22 -1.69 -39.70
N LYS A 108 -35.35 -2.98 -39.50
CA LYS A 108 -36.39 -3.57 -38.65
C LYS A 108 -35.86 -3.85 -37.27
N ASN A 109 -36.16 -2.97 -36.33
CA ASN A 109 -36.02 -3.19 -34.87
C ASN A 109 -34.59 -3.43 -34.34
N ILE A 110 -33.61 -2.61 -34.68
CA ILE A 110 -32.32 -2.61 -34.02
C ILE A 110 -32.52 -2.16 -32.56
N LYS A 111 -32.45 -3.14 -31.64
CA LYS A 111 -32.55 -2.86 -30.21
C LYS A 111 -31.18 -2.36 -29.72
N ARG A 112 -31.19 -1.34 -28.85
CA ARG A 112 -29.96 -0.83 -28.17
C ARG A 112 -29.12 -1.96 -27.57
N ALA A 113 -29.75 -3.04 -27.04
CA ALA A 113 -29.09 -4.20 -26.48
C ALA A 113 -28.18 -4.91 -27.50
N ASN A 114 -28.61 -5.07 -28.74
CA ASN A 114 -27.85 -5.74 -29.79
C ASN A 114 -26.61 -4.95 -30.20
N ILE A 115 -26.75 -3.61 -30.27
CA ILE A 115 -25.61 -2.71 -30.55
C ILE A 115 -24.56 -2.80 -29.42
N ILE A 116 -25.02 -2.78 -28.17
CA ILE A 116 -24.13 -2.91 -27.00
C ILE A 116 -23.40 -4.24 -27.00
N GLU A 117 -24.09 -5.33 -27.34
CA GLU A 117 -23.46 -6.66 -27.37
C GLU A 117 -22.34 -6.74 -28.43
N GLU A 118 -22.58 -6.24 -29.65
CA GLU A 118 -21.53 -6.21 -30.67
C GLU A 118 -20.37 -5.25 -30.29
N LEU A 119 -20.67 -4.11 -29.71
CA LEU A 119 -19.64 -3.20 -29.21
C LEU A 119 -18.81 -3.82 -28.07
N GLN A 120 -19.44 -4.63 -27.23
CA GLN A 120 -18.69 -5.35 -26.20
C GLN A 120 -17.73 -6.36 -26.83
N LYS A 121 -18.20 -7.17 -27.79
CA LYS A 121 -17.31 -8.11 -28.50
C LYS A 121 -16.13 -7.38 -29.17
N TYR A 122 -16.41 -6.26 -29.84
CA TYR A 122 -15.35 -5.43 -30.43
C TYR A 122 -14.36 -4.93 -29.36
N ASN A 123 -14.84 -4.48 -28.23
CA ASN A 123 -13.98 -4.00 -27.15
C ASN A 123 -13.18 -5.14 -26.50
N ASP A 124 -13.82 -6.30 -26.31
CA ASP A 124 -13.17 -7.49 -25.77
C ASP A 124 -12.05 -7.99 -26.70
N GLU A 125 -12.14 -7.77 -28.01
CA GLU A 125 -11.08 -8.11 -28.95
C GLU A 125 -9.97 -7.06 -29.00
N LYS A 126 -10.30 -5.78 -28.92
CA LYS A 126 -9.39 -4.65 -29.15
C LYS A 126 -8.65 -4.16 -27.91
N PHE A 127 -9.30 -4.17 -26.75
CA PHE A 127 -8.77 -3.55 -25.55
C PHE A 127 -8.33 -4.56 -24.50
N PHE A 128 -7.41 -4.13 -23.65
CA PHE A 128 -7.08 -4.83 -22.42
C PHE A 128 -8.24 -4.80 -21.42
N ASP A 129 -8.32 -5.82 -20.58
CA ASP A 129 -9.15 -5.84 -19.39
C ASP A 129 -8.39 -5.16 -18.23
N PRO A 130 -8.92 -4.07 -17.64
CA PRO A 130 -8.28 -3.48 -16.47
C PRO A 130 -8.32 -4.44 -15.29
N ILE A 131 -7.16 -4.68 -14.68
CA ILE A 131 -7.10 -5.39 -13.42
C ILE A 131 -7.63 -4.47 -12.32
N LYS A 132 -8.73 -4.86 -11.72
CA LYS A 132 -9.29 -4.15 -10.57
C LYS A 132 -8.37 -4.38 -9.37
N GLU A 133 -7.96 -3.30 -8.73
CA GLU A 133 -7.26 -3.41 -7.44
C GLU A 133 -8.24 -3.96 -6.40
N ASP A 134 -7.79 -4.96 -5.65
CA ASP A 134 -8.58 -5.50 -4.58
C ASP A 134 -8.87 -4.45 -3.52
N ASN A 135 -10.12 -4.36 -3.13
CA ASN A 135 -10.51 -3.51 -2.02
C ASN A 135 -10.15 -4.22 -0.71
N ALA A 136 -9.23 -3.65 0.06
CA ALA A 136 -8.79 -4.19 1.35
C ALA A 136 -9.94 -4.54 2.31
N GLY A 137 -11.10 -3.88 2.15
CA GLY A 137 -12.32 -4.19 2.91
C GLY A 137 -13.02 -5.48 2.49
N MET A 138 -12.80 -5.94 1.25
CA MET A 138 -13.53 -7.08 0.65
C MET A 138 -12.72 -8.38 0.62
N VAL A 139 -11.38 -8.31 0.68
CA VAL A 139 -10.50 -9.48 0.67
C VAL A 139 -10.69 -10.31 1.94
N SER A 140 -10.68 -11.63 1.82
CA SER A 140 -10.82 -12.55 2.97
C SER A 140 -9.71 -12.32 4.00
N LEU A 141 -10.06 -12.32 5.29
CA LEU A 141 -9.07 -12.28 6.38
C LEU A 141 -8.17 -13.53 6.38
N ILE A 142 -8.66 -14.67 5.88
CA ILE A 142 -7.85 -15.89 5.74
C ILE A 142 -6.75 -15.65 4.70
N GLU A 143 -7.10 -15.09 3.54
CA GLU A 143 -6.15 -14.75 2.49
C GLU A 143 -5.11 -13.73 2.95
N ILE A 144 -5.56 -12.66 3.60
CA ILE A 144 -4.66 -11.68 4.23
C ILE A 144 -3.73 -12.35 5.24
N GLY A 145 -4.22 -13.31 6.05
CA GLY A 145 -3.42 -14.04 7.02
C GLY A 145 -2.37 -14.94 6.37
N VAL A 146 -2.72 -15.61 5.26
CA VAL A 146 -1.75 -16.43 4.49
C VAL A 146 -0.65 -15.53 3.90
N ASN A 147 -1.03 -14.42 3.28
CA ASN A 147 -0.09 -13.47 2.69
C ASN A 147 0.80 -12.83 3.77
N LEU A 148 0.21 -12.46 4.92
CA LEU A 148 0.96 -11.97 6.08
C LEU A 148 2.03 -12.96 6.51
N ARG A 149 1.69 -14.23 6.71
CA ARG A 149 2.65 -15.27 7.08
C ARG A 149 3.79 -15.35 6.08
N ASN A 150 3.49 -15.45 4.79
CA ASN A 150 4.50 -15.59 3.74
C ASN A 150 5.44 -14.39 3.71
N GLN A 151 4.88 -13.16 3.75
CA GLN A 151 5.66 -11.93 3.71
C GLN A 151 6.51 -11.72 4.99
N LEU A 152 6.00 -12.09 6.16
CA LEU A 152 6.77 -12.03 7.39
C LEU A 152 7.84 -13.13 7.47
N ASP A 153 7.61 -14.31 6.90
CA ASP A 153 8.65 -15.35 6.76
C ASP A 153 9.80 -14.85 5.87
N GLU A 154 9.50 -14.24 4.73
CA GLU A 154 10.49 -13.61 3.86
C GLU A 154 11.24 -12.49 4.59
N LEU A 155 10.53 -11.62 5.30
CA LEU A 155 11.12 -10.52 6.07
C LEU A 155 12.09 -11.04 7.15
N LEU A 156 11.72 -12.06 7.90
CA LEU A 156 12.59 -12.63 8.95
C LEU A 156 13.85 -13.25 8.35
N ILE A 157 13.75 -13.96 7.21
CA ILE A 157 14.93 -14.50 6.50
C ILE A 157 15.85 -13.37 6.03
N GLU A 158 15.29 -12.26 5.53
CA GLU A 158 16.11 -11.11 5.11
C GLU A 158 16.76 -10.39 6.30
N ILE A 159 16.05 -10.27 7.42
CA ILE A 159 16.60 -9.71 8.66
C ILE A 159 17.77 -10.56 9.18
N GLU A 160 17.61 -11.87 9.18
CA GLU A 160 18.65 -12.79 9.60
C GLU A 160 19.92 -12.66 8.75
N LYS A 161 19.77 -12.54 7.43
CA LYS A 161 20.89 -12.26 6.50
C LYS A 161 21.54 -10.90 6.77
N THR A 162 20.75 -9.85 7.01
CA THR A 162 21.26 -8.50 7.30
C THR A 162 22.05 -8.46 8.60
N CYS A 163 21.68 -9.30 9.57
CA CYS A 163 22.31 -9.37 10.89
C CYS A 163 23.42 -10.41 10.99
N ASN A 164 23.88 -11.00 9.88
CA ASN A 164 24.92 -12.06 9.83
C ASN A 164 24.66 -13.26 10.76
N GLY A 165 23.40 -13.52 11.10
CA GLY A 165 22.99 -14.61 11.99
C GLY A 165 23.32 -14.44 13.48
N GLU A 166 23.98 -13.35 13.87
CA GLU A 166 24.54 -13.18 15.23
C GLU A 166 23.56 -12.56 16.24
N GLU A 167 22.56 -11.82 15.78
CA GLU A 167 21.65 -11.12 16.70
C GLU A 167 20.18 -11.25 16.29
N LYS A 168 19.37 -11.70 17.21
CA LYS A 168 17.91 -11.81 17.05
C LYS A 168 17.22 -10.47 17.35
N ILE A 169 16.02 -10.27 16.78
CA ILE A 169 15.12 -9.21 17.22
C ILE A 169 14.84 -9.40 18.70
N GLU A 170 15.15 -8.41 19.51
CA GLU A 170 14.96 -8.47 20.97
C GLU A 170 13.58 -7.95 21.37
N ARG A 171 12.96 -7.09 20.56
CA ARG A 171 11.67 -6.47 20.86
C ARG A 171 10.87 -6.25 19.58
N VAL A 172 9.58 -6.57 19.62
CA VAL A 172 8.63 -6.30 18.54
C VAL A 172 7.61 -5.29 19.04
N LEU A 173 7.52 -4.15 18.35
CA LEU A 173 6.54 -3.10 18.65
C LEU A 173 5.46 -3.11 17.57
N ILE A 174 4.21 -3.21 17.97
CA ILE A 174 3.06 -3.25 17.06
C ILE A 174 2.13 -2.10 17.38
N GLU A 175 1.68 -1.36 16.35
CA GLU A 175 0.71 -0.29 16.58
C GLU A 175 -0.58 -0.85 17.17
N ASN A 176 -1.05 -0.22 18.25
CA ASN A 176 -2.31 -0.60 18.90
C ASN A 176 -3.52 -0.02 18.16
N GLN A 177 -4.34 -0.89 17.62
CA GLN A 177 -5.58 -0.52 16.94
C GLN A 177 -6.71 -0.34 17.97
N LEU A 178 -7.05 0.92 18.26
CA LEU A 178 -7.99 1.29 19.33
C LEU A 178 -9.46 1.34 18.91
N SER A 179 -9.75 1.40 17.61
CA SER A 179 -11.12 1.63 17.15
C SER A 179 -11.92 0.33 17.02
N SER A 180 -13.11 0.30 17.65
CA SER A 180 -14.12 -0.74 17.44
C SER A 180 -14.62 -0.78 15.97
N LEU A 181 -14.50 0.33 15.23
CA LEU A 181 -14.86 0.42 13.79
C LEU A 181 -13.79 -0.22 12.89
N ALA A 182 -12.60 -0.46 13.40
CA ALA A 182 -11.49 -1.05 12.65
C ALA A 182 -11.30 -2.55 12.98
N ILE A 183 -12.38 -3.31 13.06
CA ILE A 183 -12.35 -4.74 13.43
C ILE A 183 -11.32 -5.52 12.61
N ARG A 184 -11.26 -5.31 11.29
CA ARG A 184 -10.29 -5.97 10.41
C ARG A 184 -8.84 -5.64 10.77
N MET A 185 -8.55 -4.38 11.11
CA MET A 185 -7.22 -3.94 11.53
C MET A 185 -6.85 -4.52 12.90
N LYS A 186 -7.81 -4.61 13.81
CA LYS A 186 -7.62 -5.26 15.12
C LYS A 186 -7.36 -6.76 14.97
N THR A 187 -8.07 -7.42 14.08
CA THR A 187 -7.82 -8.84 13.75
C THR A 187 -6.42 -9.02 13.16
N LEU A 188 -6.02 -8.17 12.21
CA LEU A 188 -4.68 -8.20 11.63
C LEU A 188 -3.59 -7.97 12.68
N GLN A 189 -3.78 -7.02 13.60
CA GLN A 189 -2.90 -6.82 14.76
C GLN A 189 -2.73 -8.11 15.56
N GLY A 190 -3.83 -8.82 15.85
CA GLY A 190 -3.80 -10.11 16.55
C GLY A 190 -3.07 -11.19 15.76
N MET A 191 -3.26 -11.27 14.44
CA MET A 191 -2.55 -12.20 13.56
C MET A 191 -1.04 -11.94 13.56
N ILE A 192 -0.60 -10.68 13.48
CA ILE A 192 0.80 -10.28 13.56
C ILE A 192 1.39 -10.71 14.91
N THR A 193 0.70 -10.43 15.99
CA THR A 193 1.12 -10.80 17.34
C THR A 193 1.29 -12.31 17.47
N GLN A 194 0.27 -13.08 17.06
CA GLN A 194 0.30 -14.54 17.12
C GLN A 194 1.41 -15.12 16.25
N TYR A 195 1.66 -14.54 15.07
CA TYR A 195 2.76 -14.96 14.22
C TYR A 195 4.11 -14.85 14.94
N PHE A 196 4.42 -13.72 15.57
CA PHE A 196 5.68 -13.54 16.30
C PHE A 196 5.79 -14.44 17.52
N ILE A 197 4.70 -14.66 18.27
CA ILE A 197 4.67 -15.64 19.38
C ILE A 197 5.03 -17.03 18.87
N MET A 198 4.45 -17.47 17.76
CA MET A 198 4.75 -18.79 17.17
C MET A 198 6.17 -18.90 16.65
N LYS A 199 6.84 -17.79 16.32
CA LYS A 199 8.25 -17.72 15.95
C LYS A 199 9.20 -17.64 17.17
N GLY A 200 8.66 -17.66 18.39
CA GLY A 200 9.42 -17.63 19.65
C GLY A 200 9.82 -16.25 20.13
N TYR A 201 9.15 -15.19 19.64
CA TYR A 201 9.33 -13.83 20.17
C TYR A 201 8.33 -13.58 21.29
N GLU A 202 8.82 -13.33 22.51
CA GLU A 202 7.98 -13.10 23.69
C GLU A 202 7.91 -11.63 24.09
N ASN A 203 8.92 -10.82 23.73
CA ASN A 203 8.94 -9.40 24.04
C ASN A 203 8.21 -8.59 22.94
N ILE A 204 6.87 -8.61 23.03
CA ILE A 204 5.98 -7.95 22.08
C ILE A 204 5.18 -6.88 22.82
N GLU A 205 5.17 -5.65 22.32
CA GLU A 205 4.45 -4.53 22.94
C GLU A 205 3.52 -3.83 21.95
N TYR A 206 2.35 -3.43 22.45
CA TYR A 206 1.43 -2.58 21.70
C TYR A 206 1.69 -1.09 21.99
N ILE A 207 1.97 -0.34 20.93
CA ILE A 207 2.25 1.10 21.05
C ILE A 207 1.05 1.91 20.59
N CYS A 208 0.60 2.84 21.45
CA CYS A 208 -0.47 3.76 21.08
C CYS A 208 0.01 4.75 20.02
N SER A 209 -0.76 4.91 18.94
CA SER A 209 -0.45 5.85 17.84
C SER A 209 -0.26 7.29 18.31
N GLN A 210 -0.90 7.70 19.40
CA GLN A 210 -0.75 9.04 19.99
C GLN A 210 0.63 9.29 20.60
N ASN A 211 1.34 8.23 21.02
CA ASN A 211 2.66 8.36 21.63
C ASN A 211 3.76 8.67 20.60
N LYS A 212 3.57 8.30 19.33
CA LYS A 212 4.55 8.52 18.24
C LYS A 212 5.01 9.98 18.12
N LEU A 213 4.13 10.93 18.39
CA LEU A 213 4.42 12.37 18.27
C LEU A 213 4.57 13.09 19.62
N LYS A 214 4.30 12.42 20.73
CA LYS A 214 4.23 13.06 22.05
C LYS A 214 5.54 13.75 22.44
N LEU A 215 6.65 13.07 22.28
CA LEU A 215 7.99 13.61 22.60
C LEU A 215 8.33 14.87 21.78
N PHE A 216 7.93 14.92 20.51
CA PHE A 216 8.19 16.02 19.62
C PHE A 216 7.29 17.22 19.93
N LEU A 217 6.00 16.96 20.15
CA LEU A 217 5.04 18.00 20.52
C LEU A 217 5.36 18.64 21.88
N GLU A 218 5.90 17.90 22.85
CA GLU A 218 6.35 18.44 24.13
C GLU A 218 7.60 19.33 23.96
N ARG A 219 8.51 18.96 23.03
CA ARG A 219 9.69 19.77 22.70
C ARG A 219 9.28 21.09 22.05
N ASP A 220 8.37 21.06 21.08
CA ASP A 220 7.93 22.25 20.35
C ASP A 220 7.15 23.20 21.27
N LYS A 221 6.32 22.69 22.20
CA LYS A 221 5.66 23.49 23.22
C LYS A 221 6.60 24.18 24.20
N LYS A 222 7.79 23.63 24.44
CA LYS A 222 8.83 24.27 25.25
C LYS A 222 9.53 25.40 24.50
N SER A 223 9.58 25.34 23.15
CA SER A 223 10.20 26.36 22.31
C SER A 223 9.26 27.52 21.97
N GLU A 224 7.97 27.26 21.88
CA GLU A 224 6.95 28.28 21.61
C GLU A 224 6.10 28.55 22.87
N ARG A 225 6.35 29.70 23.54
CA ARG A 225 5.50 30.25 24.60
C ARG A 225 4.19 30.80 24.01
N THR A 226 3.38 29.98 23.33
CA THR A 226 2.07 30.44 22.85
C THR A 226 0.99 29.41 23.07
N SER A 227 -0.03 29.90 23.70
CA SER A 227 -1.33 29.45 24.11
C SER A 227 -2.10 28.57 23.10
N GLY A 228 -2.90 27.64 23.64
CA GLY A 228 -4.07 27.09 23.00
C GLY A 228 -3.88 25.68 22.46
N GLY A 229 -4.40 24.70 23.22
CA GLY A 229 -4.46 23.30 22.78
C GLY A 229 -5.47 23.06 21.66
N GLU A 230 -5.17 23.51 20.44
CA GLU A 230 -5.92 23.10 19.26
C GLU A 230 -5.66 21.60 18.98
N LYS A 231 -6.76 20.87 18.83
CA LYS A 231 -6.69 19.47 18.41
C LYS A 231 -6.22 19.44 16.96
N THR A 232 -4.95 19.06 16.73
CA THR A 232 -4.41 18.86 15.38
C THR A 232 -5.27 17.86 14.61
N SER A 233 -5.62 18.21 13.37
CA SER A 233 -6.37 17.33 12.47
C SER A 233 -5.56 16.08 12.12
N TYR A 234 -6.24 15.03 11.66
CA TYR A 234 -5.56 13.80 11.22
C TYR A 234 -4.52 14.07 10.11
N SER A 235 -4.84 14.95 9.16
CA SER A 235 -3.94 15.33 8.08
C SER A 235 -2.69 16.06 8.58
N GLU A 236 -2.84 16.95 9.56
CA GLU A 236 -1.73 17.67 10.19
C GLU A 236 -0.80 16.73 10.95
N ARG A 237 -1.37 15.77 11.69
CA ARG A 237 -0.57 14.76 12.40
C ARG A 237 0.30 13.94 11.44
N LYS A 238 -0.23 13.54 10.27
CA LYS A 238 0.56 12.85 9.23
C LYS A 238 1.71 13.71 8.71
N LYS A 239 1.45 14.99 8.42
CA LYS A 239 2.48 15.92 7.97
C LYS A 239 3.56 16.13 9.04
N LEU A 240 3.17 16.26 10.31
CA LEU A 240 4.11 16.38 11.43
C LEU A 240 4.96 15.11 11.58
N GLY A 241 4.36 13.91 11.47
CA GLY A 241 5.10 12.65 11.51
C GLY A 241 6.21 12.61 10.44
N ILE A 242 5.88 12.93 9.19
CA ILE A 242 6.85 13.01 8.10
C ILE A 242 7.96 14.03 8.43
N LYS A 243 7.60 15.24 8.89
CA LYS A 243 8.53 16.30 9.25
C LYS A 243 9.52 15.85 10.33
N TYR A 244 9.03 15.32 11.44
CA TYR A 244 9.89 14.86 12.55
C TYR A 244 10.77 13.69 12.15
N CYS A 245 10.25 12.76 11.35
CA CYS A 245 11.06 11.67 10.80
C CYS A 245 12.23 12.24 9.97
N GLN A 246 11.98 13.18 9.06
CA GLN A 246 13.01 13.83 8.25
C GLN A 246 14.03 14.59 9.10
N GLU A 247 13.58 15.31 10.13
CA GLU A 247 14.47 16.03 11.06
C GLU A 247 15.42 15.08 11.78
N LEU A 248 14.92 13.92 12.25
CA LEU A 248 15.74 12.93 12.92
C LEU A 248 16.74 12.27 11.98
N LEU A 249 16.33 11.90 10.78
CA LEU A 249 17.22 11.33 9.77
C LEU A 249 18.35 12.31 9.41
N ASN A 250 18.01 13.58 9.21
CA ASN A 250 19.01 14.64 8.95
C ASN A 250 19.96 14.82 10.12
N LYS A 251 19.44 14.93 11.35
CA LYS A 251 20.25 15.12 12.56
C LYS A 251 21.25 13.98 12.77
N ASN A 252 20.89 12.77 12.40
CA ASN A 252 21.74 11.59 12.53
C ASN A 252 22.55 11.27 11.26
N GLY A 253 22.55 12.14 10.25
CA GLY A 253 23.33 11.98 9.02
C GLY A 253 22.89 10.81 8.13
N MET A 254 21.63 10.35 8.28
CA MET A 254 21.08 9.20 7.56
C MET A 254 20.52 9.58 6.18
N HIS A 255 21.38 10.14 5.32
CA HIS A 255 20.99 10.72 4.03
C HIS A 255 20.40 9.67 3.07
N GLU A 256 20.90 8.45 3.08
CA GLU A 256 20.35 7.34 2.24
C GLU A 256 18.90 7.03 2.59
N TRP A 257 18.56 6.96 3.87
CA TRP A 257 17.20 6.72 4.33
C TRP A 257 16.27 7.91 4.07
N LEU A 258 16.80 9.12 4.14
CA LEU A 258 16.06 10.33 3.78
C LEU A 258 15.72 10.33 2.28
N GLU A 259 16.67 9.97 1.43
CA GLU A 259 16.45 9.81 -0.01
C GLU A 259 15.45 8.68 -0.32
N PHE A 260 15.59 7.52 0.32
CA PHE A 260 14.65 6.41 0.22
C PHE A 260 13.23 6.85 0.56
N MET A 261 13.03 7.46 1.74
CA MET A 261 11.73 7.97 2.17
C MET A 261 11.16 9.01 1.20
N SER A 262 12.00 9.90 0.66
CA SER A 262 11.55 10.96 -0.26
C SER A 262 10.96 10.42 -1.56
N LYS A 263 11.48 9.29 -2.04
CA LYS A 263 11.04 8.59 -3.26
C LYS A 263 9.86 7.64 -3.02
N HIS A 264 9.57 7.32 -1.75
CA HIS A 264 8.53 6.37 -1.41
C HIS A 264 7.13 7.00 -1.49
N THR A 265 6.14 6.23 -1.99
CA THR A 265 4.75 6.71 -2.15
C THR A 265 4.00 6.82 -0.82
N LYS A 266 4.42 6.04 0.20
CA LYS A 266 3.79 5.94 1.53
C LYS A 266 4.72 6.43 2.62
N ARG A 267 5.07 7.72 2.53
CA ARG A 267 5.99 8.39 3.48
C ARG A 267 5.42 8.48 4.89
N ASP A 268 4.12 8.61 5.00
CA ASP A 268 3.40 8.66 6.28
C ASP A 268 3.49 7.33 7.04
N ASP A 269 3.19 6.20 6.38
CA ASP A 269 3.23 4.87 6.98
C ASP A 269 4.69 4.49 7.36
N LEU A 270 5.67 4.87 6.51
CA LEU A 270 7.09 4.73 6.85
C LEU A 270 7.46 5.55 8.09
N ALA A 271 7.09 6.84 8.13
CA ALA A 271 7.38 7.71 9.28
C ALA A 271 6.78 7.14 10.56
N ASP A 272 5.55 6.62 10.49
CA ASP A 272 4.86 6.05 11.64
C ASP A 272 5.58 4.82 12.20
N SER A 273 6.02 3.88 11.34
CA SER A 273 6.78 2.71 11.80
C SER A 273 8.13 3.07 12.40
N PHE A 274 8.83 4.07 11.84
CA PHE A 274 10.11 4.55 12.36
C PHE A 274 9.96 5.26 13.71
N LEU A 275 9.08 6.28 13.80
CA LEU A 275 8.88 7.07 15.01
C LEU A 275 8.40 6.22 16.18
N GLN A 276 7.55 5.22 15.92
CA GLN A 276 7.11 4.26 16.91
C GLN A 276 8.29 3.45 17.50
N GLY A 277 9.28 3.14 16.69
CA GLY A 277 10.44 2.34 17.11
C GLY A 277 11.42 3.09 18.03
N ILE A 278 11.43 4.43 17.96
CA ILE A 278 12.34 5.28 18.73
C ILE A 278 11.66 6.00 19.92
N CYS A 279 10.31 6.03 19.98
CA CYS A 279 9.56 6.55 21.11
C CYS A 279 9.38 5.52 22.20
#